data_fe156aab22e40ef7cc8dd35d07116e0b
#
_entry.id   fe156aab22e40ef7cc8dd35d07116e0b
#
_cell.length_a   1.000
_cell.length_b   1.000
_cell.length_c   1.000
_cell.angle_alpha   90.00
_cell.angle_beta   90.00
_cell.angle_gamma   90.00
#
_symmetry.space_group_name_H-M   'P 1'
#
loop_
_entity.id
_entity.type
_entity.pdbx_description
1 polymer ?
#
loop_
_entity_poly.entity_id
_entity_poly.type
_entity_poly.pdbx_seq_one_letter_code
_entity_poly.pdbx_strand_id
1 'polypeptide(L)'
;MPSASLLRTVLALALLGGATIGQGDEDPDRELGFGADMSNAPRVTIDRPKPVFMLIERDKRIHGLKPFQDLVDKAAPGSVLRPPPGHYAGPVSIDKPLTIDGGGQVTIDAGDKGTVMSLNASNSVLRGLHLTGSGESHDTDDSCLDVRGHHNVIEDIVVDNCLFGIDLKQVDHSVVRNNRISSKDFELGVRGDGLRLWYSNDNLVEGNEIVDSRDMVAWYSHRNKFVDNLGRRSRYSIHFMFANDNVVDRNRFYDNAVGIYFMYTEGGSATNNIISHATGATGMGVGFKEASGTLIENNEIIYCGLGIGSDLSPFQPDSTIEIRNNRFAYNGIAILFNSETGGNNLRNNQFEGNLTQVSYGGRSDNPTKNLWEGNYWDDYQGFDRNHDGVGDNAHELYAYADQLWMEFPMARFFRSSPVLELLDFLERLAPFSSPDLILRDEKPVFRKPERGALS
;
A
#
# COMPACT_ATOMS: atom_id res chain seq x y z
N MET A 1 -15.68 28.88 33.73
CA MET A 1 -15.63 27.62 32.98
C MET A 1 -17.05 27.17 32.67
N PRO A 2 -17.61 27.57 31.52
CA PRO A 2 -18.81 26.94 30.99
C PRO A 2 -18.64 26.73 29.49
N SER A 3 -17.73 25.89 29.00
CA SER A 3 -17.50 25.80 27.54
C SER A 3 -17.84 24.44 26.92
N ALA A 4 -17.69 23.37 27.62
CA ALA A 4 -17.96 22.03 27.06
C ALA A 4 -19.46 21.67 26.98
N SER A 5 -20.30 22.33 27.78
CA SER A 5 -21.73 22.01 27.86
C SER A 5 -22.54 22.63 26.70
N LEU A 6 -22.18 23.82 26.23
CA LEU A 6 -22.91 24.51 25.17
C LEU A 6 -22.69 23.87 23.79
N LEU A 7 -21.46 23.45 23.50
CA LEU A 7 -21.13 22.76 22.24
C LEU A 7 -21.80 21.37 22.16
N ARG A 8 -21.85 20.66 23.29
CA ARG A 8 -22.58 19.39 23.38
C ARG A 8 -24.09 19.53 23.21
N THR A 9 -24.67 20.66 23.63
CA THR A 9 -26.10 20.90 23.52
C THR A 9 -26.50 21.28 22.08
N VAL A 10 -25.69 22.02 21.35
CA VAL A 10 -25.94 22.38 19.95
C VAL A 10 -25.80 21.15 19.03
N LEU A 11 -24.82 20.28 19.31
CA LEU A 11 -24.63 19.03 18.55
C LEU A 11 -25.77 18.03 18.83
N ALA A 12 -26.26 17.93 20.06
CA ALA A 12 -27.38 17.07 20.43
C ALA A 12 -28.70 17.48 19.75
N LEU A 13 -28.92 18.78 19.51
CA LEU A 13 -30.09 19.29 18.81
C LEU A 13 -30.03 19.04 17.29
N ALA A 14 -28.86 18.95 16.70
CA ALA A 14 -28.68 18.63 15.28
C ALA A 14 -28.83 17.12 14.98
N LEU A 15 -28.65 16.26 15.97
CA LEU A 15 -28.68 14.80 15.84
C LEU A 15 -30.03 14.15 16.25
N LEU A 16 -30.98 14.92 16.82
CA LEU A 16 -32.28 14.42 17.25
C LEU A 16 -33.31 14.22 16.13
N GLY A 17 -32.91 14.36 14.88
CA GLY A 17 -33.71 14.05 13.69
C GLY A 17 -33.57 12.60 13.22
N GLY A 18 -33.82 11.60 14.07
CA GLY A 18 -34.20 10.24 13.69
C GLY A 18 -33.07 9.25 13.42
N ALA A 19 -32.65 8.53 14.46
CA ALA A 19 -32.36 7.08 14.40
C ALA A 19 -32.15 6.55 15.83
N THR A 20 -32.93 5.58 16.24
CA THR A 20 -32.74 4.81 17.48
C THR A 20 -31.52 3.91 17.33
N ILE A 21 -30.49 4.17 18.12
CA ILE A 21 -29.28 3.32 18.21
C ILE A 21 -29.57 2.25 19.27
N GLY A 22 -29.60 0.98 18.85
CA GLY A 22 -29.65 -0.15 19.75
C GLY A 22 -28.36 -0.28 20.56
N GLN A 23 -28.48 -0.50 21.88
CA GLN A 23 -27.33 -0.84 22.73
C GLN A 23 -26.86 -2.25 22.39
N GLY A 24 -25.59 -2.36 21.96
CA GLY A 24 -24.85 -3.62 21.88
C GLY A 24 -23.75 -3.63 22.94
N ASP A 25 -23.58 -4.78 23.58
CA ASP A 25 -22.59 -5.02 24.64
C ASP A 25 -21.16 -4.64 24.19
N GLU A 26 -20.49 -3.85 25.03
CA GLU A 26 -19.07 -3.50 24.84
C GLU A 26 -18.19 -4.69 25.29
N ASP A 27 -17.46 -5.25 24.35
CA ASP A 27 -16.37 -6.19 24.61
C ASP A 27 -15.10 -5.38 24.96
N PRO A 28 -14.52 -5.55 26.16
CA PRO A 28 -13.39 -4.75 26.63
C PRO A 28 -12.05 -5.08 25.95
N ASP A 29 -11.97 -6.12 25.10
CA ASP A 29 -10.74 -6.58 24.45
C ASP A 29 -10.59 -6.12 22.97
N ARG A 30 -11.36 -5.13 22.53
CA ARG A 30 -11.13 -4.50 21.23
C ARG A 30 -9.89 -3.63 21.27
N GLU A 31 -8.75 -4.24 21.11
CA GLU A 31 -7.60 -3.54 20.55
C GLU A 31 -8.02 -2.90 19.22
N LEU A 32 -7.75 -1.60 19.07
CA LEU A 32 -7.89 -0.87 17.82
C LEU A 32 -6.89 -1.40 16.78
N GLY A 33 -7.03 -2.67 16.44
CA GLY A 33 -6.36 -3.28 15.31
C GLY A 33 -7.02 -2.80 14.02
N PHE A 34 -6.25 -2.49 13.01
CA PHE A 34 -6.68 -2.28 11.63
C PHE A 34 -7.32 -3.57 11.06
N GLY A 35 -8.48 -3.91 11.55
CA GLY A 35 -9.33 -5.00 11.12
C GLY A 35 -10.76 -4.58 11.41
N ALA A 36 -11.31 -3.67 10.59
CA ALA A 36 -12.73 -3.37 10.68
C ALA A 36 -13.50 -4.65 10.35
N ASP A 37 -14.25 -5.14 11.32
CA ASP A 37 -15.26 -6.16 11.08
C ASP A 37 -16.26 -5.65 10.04
N MET A 38 -16.14 -6.11 8.82
CA MET A 38 -16.99 -5.75 7.68
C MET A 38 -18.32 -6.53 7.70
N SER A 39 -18.62 -7.29 8.75
CA SER A 39 -19.81 -8.12 8.83
C SER A 39 -21.12 -7.32 8.82
N ASN A 40 -21.09 -6.03 9.17
CA ASN A 40 -22.24 -5.13 9.25
C ASN A 40 -22.24 -4.00 8.19
N ALA A 41 -21.36 -4.04 7.19
CA ALA A 41 -21.44 -3.10 6.08
C ALA A 41 -22.73 -3.35 5.29
N PRO A 42 -23.53 -2.31 4.91
CA PRO A 42 -24.71 -2.52 4.09
C PRO A 42 -24.28 -3.18 2.78
N ARG A 43 -24.68 -4.42 2.59
CA ARG A 43 -24.44 -5.14 1.33
C ARG A 43 -25.31 -4.48 0.27
N VAL A 44 -24.69 -3.68 -0.57
CA VAL A 44 -25.29 -3.31 -1.86
C VAL A 44 -25.25 -4.57 -2.71
N THR A 45 -26.32 -5.34 -2.70
CA THR A 45 -26.54 -6.43 -3.64
C THR A 45 -26.76 -5.81 -5.02
N ILE A 46 -25.68 -5.59 -5.75
CA ILE A 46 -25.78 -5.42 -7.19
C ILE A 46 -26.08 -6.82 -7.71
N ASP A 47 -27.31 -7.00 -8.16
CA ASP A 47 -27.76 -8.24 -8.81
C ASP A 47 -27.00 -8.37 -10.15
N ARG A 48 -25.77 -8.83 -10.07
CA ARG A 48 -24.99 -9.21 -11.25
C ARG A 48 -25.51 -10.59 -11.64
N PRO A 49 -25.95 -10.81 -12.88
CA PRO A 49 -26.25 -12.15 -13.35
C PRO A 49 -25.04 -13.02 -13.01
N LYS A 50 -25.25 -14.07 -12.22
CA LYS A 50 -24.19 -15.02 -11.90
C LYS A 50 -23.64 -15.48 -13.25
N PRO A 51 -22.32 -15.32 -13.50
CA PRO A 51 -21.74 -15.89 -14.69
C PRO A 51 -22.07 -17.38 -14.67
N VAL A 52 -22.74 -17.85 -15.70
CA VAL A 52 -22.96 -19.29 -15.89
C VAL A 52 -21.60 -19.84 -16.25
N PHE A 53 -20.76 -20.12 -15.25
CA PHE A 53 -19.60 -20.96 -15.48
C PHE A 53 -20.15 -22.33 -15.85
N MET A 54 -20.02 -22.72 -17.11
CA MET A 54 -20.03 -24.12 -17.45
C MET A 54 -19.00 -24.76 -16.53
N LEU A 55 -19.46 -25.60 -15.59
CA LEU A 55 -18.61 -26.50 -14.83
C LEU A 55 -18.01 -27.47 -15.85
N ILE A 56 -16.99 -27.04 -16.57
CA ILE A 56 -16.06 -27.95 -17.23
C ILE A 56 -15.38 -28.64 -16.07
N GLU A 57 -15.64 -29.95 -15.93
CA GLU A 57 -14.97 -30.75 -14.88
C GLU A 57 -13.50 -30.40 -14.88
N ARG A 58 -12.98 -29.96 -13.70
CA ARG A 58 -11.62 -29.41 -13.53
C ARG A 58 -10.54 -30.30 -14.15
N ASP A 59 -10.73 -31.62 -14.15
CA ASP A 59 -9.80 -32.59 -14.74
C ASP A 59 -9.79 -32.61 -16.30
N LYS A 60 -10.80 -32.04 -16.97
CA LYS A 60 -10.85 -32.09 -18.45
C LYS A 60 -9.91 -31.09 -19.11
N ARG A 61 -9.54 -30.00 -18.41
CA ARG A 61 -8.70 -28.95 -19.02
C ARG A 61 -7.29 -29.42 -19.35
N ILE A 62 -6.71 -30.29 -18.52
CA ILE A 62 -5.36 -30.84 -18.70
C ILE A 62 -5.37 -32.28 -19.24
N HIS A 63 -6.55 -32.88 -19.38
CA HIS A 63 -6.65 -34.27 -19.88
C HIS A 63 -6.10 -34.39 -21.31
N GLY A 64 -5.10 -35.27 -21.47
CA GLY A 64 -4.45 -35.51 -22.76
C GLY A 64 -3.31 -34.54 -23.09
N LEU A 65 -3.02 -33.55 -22.25
CA LEU A 65 -1.82 -32.74 -22.40
C LEU A 65 -0.56 -33.55 -22.07
N LYS A 66 0.53 -33.24 -22.76
CA LYS A 66 1.83 -33.82 -22.46
C LYS A 66 2.38 -33.23 -21.18
N PRO A 67 2.91 -34.04 -20.25
CA PRO A 67 3.58 -33.49 -19.06
C PRO A 67 4.80 -32.66 -19.45
N PHE A 68 4.89 -31.43 -18.93
CA PHE A 68 6.09 -30.62 -19.13
C PHE A 68 7.33 -31.22 -18.45
N GLN A 69 7.11 -31.98 -17.38
CA GLN A 69 8.15 -32.68 -16.64
C GLN A 69 9.02 -33.56 -17.51
N ASP A 70 8.44 -34.24 -18.51
CA ASP A 70 9.18 -35.11 -19.43
C ASP A 70 10.29 -34.37 -20.20
N LEU A 71 10.10 -33.06 -20.46
CA LEU A 71 11.10 -32.21 -21.11
C LEU A 71 12.19 -31.80 -20.13
N VAL A 72 11.81 -31.45 -18.91
CA VAL A 72 12.72 -31.07 -17.83
C VAL A 72 13.64 -32.26 -17.49
N ASP A 73 13.09 -33.45 -17.36
CA ASP A 73 13.85 -34.66 -16.99
C ASP A 73 14.95 -35.00 -17.99
N LYS A 74 14.66 -34.82 -19.28
CA LYS A 74 15.60 -35.08 -20.41
C LYS A 74 16.68 -34.01 -20.56
N ALA A 75 16.46 -32.81 -20.03
CA ALA A 75 17.42 -31.72 -20.14
C ALA A 75 18.65 -31.97 -19.25
N ALA A 76 19.84 -31.74 -19.78
CA ALA A 76 21.07 -31.81 -19.00
C ALA A 76 21.19 -30.60 -18.05
N PRO A 77 21.78 -30.75 -16.84
CA PRO A 77 22.06 -29.61 -15.97
C PRO A 77 22.84 -28.51 -16.68
N GLY A 78 22.44 -27.25 -16.49
CA GLY A 78 23.06 -26.08 -17.11
C GLY A 78 22.70 -25.86 -18.58
N SER A 79 21.86 -26.74 -19.17
CA SER A 79 21.46 -26.59 -20.57
C SER A 79 20.34 -25.58 -20.77
N VAL A 80 20.14 -25.20 -22.04
CA VAL A 80 19.02 -24.35 -22.50
C VAL A 80 17.93 -25.25 -23.07
N LEU A 81 16.79 -25.32 -22.39
CA LEU A 81 15.60 -26.00 -22.84
C LEU A 81 14.70 -24.98 -23.59
N ARG A 82 14.44 -25.22 -24.88
CA ARG A 82 13.46 -24.51 -25.69
C ARG A 82 12.32 -25.46 -26.04
N PRO A 83 11.24 -25.49 -25.25
CA PRO A 83 10.12 -26.36 -25.52
C PRO A 83 9.44 -26.02 -26.84
N PRO A 84 8.90 -26.97 -27.57
CA PRO A 84 7.99 -26.66 -28.67
C PRO A 84 6.80 -25.82 -28.19
N PRO A 85 6.32 -24.88 -29.02
CA PRO A 85 5.08 -24.14 -28.69
C PRO A 85 3.93 -25.07 -28.37
N GLY A 86 3.17 -24.76 -27.35
CA GLY A 86 2.01 -25.59 -26.97
C GLY A 86 1.59 -25.45 -25.51
N HIS A 87 0.57 -26.26 -25.18
CA HIS A 87 -0.01 -26.42 -23.87
C HIS A 87 0.49 -27.70 -23.22
N TYR A 88 0.92 -27.62 -22.01
CA TYR A 88 1.49 -28.74 -21.25
C TYR A 88 0.81 -28.89 -19.90
N ALA A 89 0.78 -30.11 -19.39
CA ALA A 89 0.32 -30.37 -18.03
C ALA A 89 1.44 -30.15 -17.02
N GLY A 90 1.10 -29.45 -15.91
CA GLY A 90 1.85 -29.47 -14.66
C GLY A 90 1.42 -30.65 -13.75
N PRO A 91 1.94 -30.77 -12.52
CA PRO A 91 2.98 -29.92 -11.97
C PRO A 91 4.38 -30.17 -12.58
N VAL A 92 5.30 -29.20 -12.33
CA VAL A 92 6.68 -29.29 -12.81
C VAL A 92 7.63 -29.06 -11.63
N SER A 93 8.63 -29.95 -11.44
CA SER A 93 9.75 -29.76 -10.50
C SER A 93 11.08 -29.61 -11.23
N ILE A 94 11.81 -28.54 -10.92
CA ILE A 94 13.11 -28.23 -11.51
C ILE A 94 14.16 -28.29 -10.40
N ASP A 95 14.89 -29.41 -10.30
CA ASP A 95 15.85 -29.67 -9.23
C ASP A 95 17.32 -29.54 -9.70
N LYS A 96 17.54 -28.95 -10.85
CA LYS A 96 18.86 -28.73 -11.46
C LYS A 96 18.90 -27.38 -12.19
N PRO A 97 20.06 -26.72 -12.26
CA PRO A 97 20.19 -25.47 -13.01
C PRO A 97 19.75 -25.63 -14.46
N LEU A 98 18.80 -24.82 -14.93
CA LEU A 98 18.30 -24.81 -16.30
C LEU A 98 18.00 -23.40 -16.77
N THR A 99 18.21 -23.16 -18.06
CA THR A 99 17.55 -22.04 -18.74
C THR A 99 16.34 -22.59 -19.48
N ILE A 100 15.14 -22.20 -19.12
CA ILE A 100 13.91 -22.56 -19.84
C ILE A 100 13.40 -21.33 -20.57
N ASP A 101 13.34 -21.40 -21.91
CA ASP A 101 12.92 -20.33 -22.79
C ASP A 101 11.69 -20.75 -23.58
N GLY A 102 10.49 -20.34 -23.12
CA GLY A 102 9.22 -20.67 -23.75
C GLY A 102 8.87 -19.78 -24.96
N GLY A 103 9.65 -18.71 -25.19
CA GLY A 103 9.42 -17.80 -26.34
C GLY A 103 8.05 -17.16 -26.36
N GLY A 104 7.34 -17.07 -25.23
CA GLY A 104 5.97 -16.55 -25.12
C GLY A 104 4.89 -17.46 -25.72
N GLN A 105 5.22 -18.73 -26.00
CA GLN A 105 4.32 -19.65 -26.71
C GLN A 105 4.09 -20.97 -25.95
N VAL A 106 4.53 -21.05 -24.71
CA VAL A 106 4.44 -22.24 -23.87
C VAL A 106 3.57 -21.95 -22.67
N THR A 107 2.47 -22.69 -22.55
CA THR A 107 1.57 -22.63 -21.37
C THR A 107 1.71 -23.92 -20.56
N ILE A 108 1.80 -23.79 -19.25
CA ILE A 108 1.82 -24.89 -18.29
C ILE A 108 0.65 -24.70 -17.33
N ASP A 109 -0.23 -25.70 -17.29
CA ASP A 109 -1.47 -25.68 -16.53
C ASP A 109 -1.52 -26.85 -15.54
N ALA A 110 -1.73 -26.59 -14.26
CA ALA A 110 -1.84 -27.64 -13.24
C ALA A 110 -3.28 -28.16 -13.02
N GLY A 111 -4.26 -27.64 -13.77
CA GLY A 111 -5.65 -28.12 -13.68
C GLY A 111 -6.32 -27.81 -12.35
N ASP A 112 -5.99 -26.67 -11.75
CA ASP A 112 -6.46 -26.20 -10.45
C ASP A 112 -6.07 -27.12 -9.26
N LYS A 113 -4.85 -27.70 -9.32
CA LYS A 113 -4.33 -28.57 -8.24
C LYS A 113 -2.88 -28.26 -7.92
N GLY A 114 -2.62 -27.95 -6.65
CA GLY A 114 -1.27 -27.73 -6.12
C GLY A 114 -0.50 -26.61 -6.83
N THR A 115 0.81 -26.66 -6.74
CA THR A 115 1.72 -25.69 -7.36
C THR A 115 1.99 -26.07 -8.82
N VAL A 116 1.96 -25.10 -9.75
CA VAL A 116 2.14 -25.34 -11.19
C VAL A 116 3.59 -25.68 -11.50
N MET A 117 4.53 -24.88 -10.95
CA MET A 117 5.97 -25.09 -11.16
C MET A 117 6.75 -24.80 -9.87
N SER A 118 7.68 -25.69 -9.52
CA SER A 118 8.62 -25.51 -8.42
C SER A 118 10.05 -25.46 -8.96
N LEU A 119 10.77 -24.39 -8.67
CA LEU A 119 12.19 -24.23 -8.99
C LEU A 119 13.02 -24.38 -7.72
N ASN A 120 13.68 -25.53 -7.57
CA ASN A 120 14.49 -25.88 -6.39
C ASN A 120 16.00 -25.79 -6.68
N ALA A 121 16.39 -25.06 -7.69
CA ALA A 121 17.79 -24.93 -8.13
C ALA A 121 18.23 -23.47 -8.16
N SER A 122 19.52 -23.26 -8.01
CA SER A 122 20.16 -21.95 -8.19
C SER A 122 20.68 -21.78 -9.62
N ASN A 123 20.98 -20.52 -10.02
CA ASN A 123 21.56 -20.17 -11.31
C ASN A 123 20.67 -20.62 -12.50
N SER A 124 19.37 -20.52 -12.35
CA SER A 124 18.40 -20.87 -13.39
C SER A 124 17.78 -19.63 -14.01
N VAL A 125 17.32 -19.76 -15.24
CA VAL A 125 16.57 -18.72 -15.94
C VAL A 125 15.25 -19.31 -16.44
N LEU A 126 14.14 -18.68 -16.03
CA LEU A 126 12.79 -18.99 -16.52
C LEU A 126 12.28 -17.78 -17.27
N ARG A 127 11.95 -17.93 -18.55
CA ARG A 127 11.42 -16.82 -19.34
C ARG A 127 10.42 -17.23 -20.42
N GLY A 128 9.55 -16.28 -20.76
CA GLY A 128 8.61 -16.44 -21.85
C GLY A 128 7.62 -17.60 -21.66
N LEU A 129 7.21 -17.87 -20.42
CA LEU A 129 6.27 -18.91 -20.05
C LEU A 129 4.93 -18.31 -19.65
N HIS A 130 3.86 -19.08 -19.81
CA HIS A 130 2.57 -18.81 -19.19
C HIS A 130 2.27 -19.93 -18.19
N LEU A 131 2.14 -19.56 -16.90
CA LEU A 131 1.82 -20.45 -15.80
C LEU A 131 0.42 -20.19 -15.31
N THR A 132 -0.42 -21.22 -15.21
CA THR A 132 -1.83 -21.04 -14.87
C THR A 132 -2.41 -22.25 -14.11
N GLY A 133 -3.52 -22.02 -13.41
CA GLY A 133 -4.31 -23.10 -12.82
C GLY A 133 -3.68 -23.77 -11.60
N SER A 134 -3.14 -23.02 -10.64
CA SER A 134 -2.76 -23.60 -9.34
C SER A 134 -3.97 -24.08 -8.55
N GLY A 135 -3.74 -24.87 -7.52
CA GLY A 135 -4.75 -25.20 -6.51
C GLY A 135 -5.24 -23.97 -5.72
N GLU A 136 -5.99 -24.24 -4.64
CA GLU A 136 -6.68 -23.22 -3.85
C GLU A 136 -6.34 -23.32 -2.36
N SER A 137 -5.33 -24.12 -2.00
CA SER A 137 -4.97 -24.36 -0.60
C SER A 137 -3.97 -23.31 -0.12
N HIS A 138 -4.37 -22.55 0.90
CA HIS A 138 -3.46 -21.67 1.64
C HIS A 138 -2.50 -22.45 2.55
N ASP A 139 -2.87 -23.67 2.96
CA ASP A 139 -2.03 -24.48 3.85
C ASP A 139 -0.79 -25.02 3.14
N THR A 140 -0.89 -25.22 1.83
CA THR A 140 0.20 -25.71 0.97
C THR A 140 0.82 -24.60 0.12
N ASP A 141 0.33 -23.37 0.23
CA ASP A 141 0.75 -22.22 -0.58
C ASP A 141 0.69 -22.52 -2.08
N ASP A 142 -0.45 -23.03 -2.57
CA ASP A 142 -0.61 -23.41 -3.97
C ASP A 142 -0.29 -22.24 -4.93
N SER A 143 0.87 -22.28 -5.56
CA SER A 143 1.46 -21.18 -6.32
C SER A 143 1.51 -21.49 -7.83
N CYS A 144 1.56 -20.46 -8.67
CA CYS A 144 1.98 -20.64 -10.04
C CYS A 144 3.47 -20.98 -10.13
N LEU A 145 4.29 -20.27 -9.35
CA LEU A 145 5.73 -20.52 -9.30
C LEU A 145 6.23 -20.43 -7.85
N ASP A 146 6.68 -21.56 -7.29
CA ASP A 146 7.43 -21.62 -6.04
C ASP A 146 8.92 -21.66 -6.37
N VAL A 147 9.70 -20.76 -5.79
CA VAL A 147 11.13 -20.61 -6.07
C VAL A 147 11.92 -20.81 -4.80
N ARG A 148 12.93 -21.66 -4.90
CA ARG A 148 13.98 -21.88 -3.89
C ARG A 148 15.33 -21.84 -4.57
N GLY A 149 16.36 -21.46 -3.84
CA GLY A 149 17.70 -21.30 -4.41
C GLY A 149 17.99 -19.86 -4.84
N HIS A 150 19.24 -19.58 -5.17
CA HIS A 150 19.77 -18.23 -5.34
C HIS A 150 20.19 -17.94 -6.77
N HIS A 151 20.40 -16.67 -7.10
CA HIS A 151 20.91 -16.22 -8.40
C HIS A 151 20.03 -16.65 -9.59
N ASN A 152 18.72 -16.73 -9.38
CA ASN A 152 17.75 -17.08 -10.43
C ASN A 152 17.25 -15.84 -11.16
N VAL A 153 16.88 -16.00 -12.43
CA VAL A 153 16.23 -14.95 -13.22
C VAL A 153 14.87 -15.46 -13.67
N ILE A 154 13.82 -14.71 -13.32
CA ILE A 154 12.43 -14.97 -13.66
C ILE A 154 11.92 -13.78 -14.44
N GLU A 155 11.79 -13.93 -15.75
CA GLU A 155 11.51 -12.81 -16.63
C GLU A 155 10.49 -13.12 -17.73
N ASP A 156 9.72 -12.10 -18.13
CA ASP A 156 8.76 -12.19 -19.23
C ASP A 156 7.76 -13.35 -19.06
N ILE A 157 7.31 -13.63 -17.84
CA ILE A 157 6.35 -14.69 -17.50
C ILE A 157 4.97 -14.09 -17.31
N VAL A 158 3.95 -14.77 -17.83
CA VAL A 158 2.56 -14.50 -17.51
C VAL A 158 2.11 -15.50 -16.45
N VAL A 159 1.52 -14.99 -15.38
CA VAL A 159 0.95 -15.76 -14.27
C VAL A 159 -0.49 -15.34 -14.11
N ASP A 160 -1.41 -16.27 -14.23
CA ASP A 160 -2.83 -16.01 -13.99
C ASP A 160 -3.55 -17.24 -13.40
N ASN A 161 -4.77 -17.02 -12.91
CA ASN A 161 -5.59 -18.07 -12.30
C ASN A 161 -4.83 -18.93 -11.26
N CYS A 162 -4.00 -18.28 -10.43
CA CYS A 162 -3.27 -18.92 -9.36
C CYS A 162 -3.65 -18.33 -8.00
N LEU A 163 -3.63 -19.14 -6.95
CA LEU A 163 -3.88 -18.64 -5.61
C LEU A 163 -2.74 -17.71 -5.21
N PHE A 164 -1.50 -18.21 -5.21
CA PHE A 164 -0.29 -17.38 -5.13
C PHE A 164 0.36 -17.29 -6.51
N GLY A 165 0.88 -16.11 -6.84
CA GLY A 165 1.54 -15.90 -8.13
C GLY A 165 2.95 -16.47 -8.15
N ILE A 166 3.96 -15.64 -7.85
CA ILE A 166 5.37 -16.02 -7.73
C ILE A 166 5.75 -15.95 -6.24
N ASP A 167 6.22 -17.04 -5.69
CA ASP A 167 6.58 -17.19 -4.28
C ASP A 167 8.06 -17.53 -4.12
N LEU A 168 8.84 -16.58 -3.59
CA LEU A 168 10.27 -16.74 -3.32
C LEU A 168 10.47 -17.11 -1.86
N LYS A 169 10.96 -18.30 -1.60
CA LYS A 169 11.19 -18.83 -0.23
C LYS A 169 12.68 -19.08 -0.01
N GLN A 170 13.31 -18.24 0.84
CA GLN A 170 14.74 -18.27 1.11
C GLN A 170 15.59 -18.13 -0.16
N VAL A 171 15.24 -17.10 -0.94
CA VAL A 171 15.85 -16.81 -2.25
C VAL A 171 16.61 -15.49 -2.16
N ASP A 172 17.91 -15.52 -2.43
CA ASP A 172 18.74 -14.32 -2.43
C ASP A 172 19.36 -14.04 -3.81
N HIS A 173 19.70 -12.79 -4.05
CA HIS A 173 20.41 -12.35 -5.25
C HIS A 173 19.77 -12.74 -6.58
N SER A 174 18.45 -12.80 -6.61
CA SER A 174 17.67 -13.18 -7.78
C SER A 174 16.97 -11.98 -8.41
N VAL A 175 16.57 -12.15 -9.67
CA VAL A 175 15.90 -11.09 -10.45
C VAL A 175 14.53 -11.59 -10.86
N VAL A 176 13.49 -10.81 -10.53
CA VAL A 176 12.10 -11.02 -10.98
C VAL A 176 11.70 -9.80 -11.78
N ARG A 177 11.62 -9.93 -13.10
CA ARG A 177 11.38 -8.75 -13.94
C ARG A 177 10.44 -8.96 -15.12
N ASN A 178 9.75 -7.90 -15.51
CA ASN A 178 8.88 -7.85 -16.68
C ASN A 178 7.79 -8.93 -16.68
N ASN A 179 7.38 -9.41 -15.51
CA ASN A 179 6.34 -10.41 -15.39
C ASN A 179 4.96 -9.73 -15.28
N ARG A 180 3.94 -10.42 -15.78
CA ARG A 180 2.56 -10.02 -15.59
C ARG A 180 1.87 -11.03 -14.70
N ILE A 181 1.40 -10.57 -13.54
CA ILE A 181 0.93 -11.43 -12.46
C ILE A 181 -0.49 -11.02 -12.06
N SER A 182 -1.40 -11.99 -12.04
CA SER A 182 -2.73 -11.83 -11.47
C SER A 182 -3.15 -13.08 -10.71
N SER A 183 -3.99 -12.92 -9.67
CA SER A 183 -4.49 -14.04 -8.88
C SER A 183 -5.78 -14.60 -9.44
N LYS A 184 -6.30 -15.68 -8.83
CA LYS A 184 -7.66 -16.19 -9.06
C LYS A 184 -8.70 -15.10 -8.78
N ASP A 185 -9.82 -15.15 -9.48
CA ASP A 185 -10.94 -14.21 -9.31
C ASP A 185 -11.75 -14.53 -8.05
N PHE A 186 -11.10 -14.39 -6.90
CA PHE A 186 -11.71 -14.49 -5.58
C PHE A 186 -11.97 -13.10 -4.98
N GLU A 187 -12.73 -13.03 -3.90
CA GLU A 187 -12.79 -11.83 -3.09
C GLU A 187 -11.39 -11.48 -2.56
N LEU A 188 -11.08 -10.18 -2.48
CA LEU A 188 -9.74 -9.68 -2.16
C LEU A 188 -9.14 -10.29 -0.89
N GLY A 189 -9.96 -10.52 0.14
CA GLY A 189 -9.51 -11.07 1.44
C GLY A 189 -9.04 -12.52 1.37
N VAL A 190 -9.48 -13.29 0.37
CA VAL A 190 -9.15 -14.72 0.22
C VAL A 190 -8.21 -14.99 -0.97
N ARG A 191 -7.83 -13.96 -1.73
CA ARG A 191 -6.76 -14.09 -2.74
C ARG A 191 -5.44 -14.35 -2.04
N GLY A 192 -4.53 -15.03 -2.73
CA GLY A 192 -3.14 -15.10 -2.34
C GLY A 192 -2.32 -13.92 -2.86
N ASP A 193 -1.09 -13.83 -2.42
CA ASP A 193 -0.17 -12.76 -2.82
C ASP A 193 0.24 -12.95 -4.30
N GLY A 194 0.29 -11.86 -5.05
CA GLY A 194 0.78 -11.90 -6.43
C GLY A 194 2.28 -12.19 -6.49
N LEU A 195 3.04 -11.53 -5.64
CA LEU A 195 4.47 -11.76 -5.48
C LEU A 195 4.80 -11.77 -3.98
N ARG A 196 5.42 -12.85 -3.51
CA ARG A 196 5.83 -12.99 -2.11
C ARG A 196 7.32 -13.27 -2.00
N LEU A 197 7.99 -12.53 -1.11
CA LEU A 197 9.35 -12.77 -0.66
C LEU A 197 9.30 -13.20 0.80
N TRP A 198 9.73 -14.41 1.10
CA TRP A 198 9.77 -14.99 2.44
C TRP A 198 11.21 -15.35 2.80
N TYR A 199 11.80 -14.66 3.80
CA TYR A 199 13.22 -14.78 4.15
C TYR A 199 14.14 -14.66 2.92
N SER A 200 13.85 -13.72 2.01
CA SER A 200 14.51 -13.58 0.71
C SER A 200 15.15 -12.20 0.58
N ASN A 201 16.47 -12.14 0.45
CA ASN A 201 17.21 -10.90 0.56
C ASN A 201 17.94 -10.54 -0.73
N ASP A 202 18.29 -9.25 -0.86
CA ASP A 202 19.17 -8.75 -1.91
C ASP A 202 18.66 -9.06 -3.34
N ASN A 203 17.33 -9.16 -3.51
CA ASN A 203 16.70 -9.43 -4.81
C ASN A 203 16.32 -8.13 -5.53
N LEU A 204 16.23 -8.22 -6.86
CA LEU A 204 15.71 -7.16 -7.72
C LEU A 204 14.34 -7.57 -8.27
N VAL A 205 13.32 -6.78 -7.98
CA VAL A 205 11.95 -6.89 -8.50
C VAL A 205 11.70 -5.68 -9.39
N GLU A 206 11.70 -5.84 -10.71
CA GLU A 206 11.77 -4.73 -11.66
C GLU A 206 10.75 -4.86 -12.80
N GLY A 207 10.03 -3.79 -13.10
CA GLY A 207 9.18 -3.72 -14.30
C GLY A 207 8.02 -4.71 -14.32
N ASN A 208 7.61 -5.26 -13.19
CA ASN A 208 6.51 -6.21 -13.15
C ASN A 208 5.15 -5.50 -13.12
N GLU A 209 4.14 -6.09 -13.74
CA GLU A 209 2.74 -5.71 -13.64
C GLU A 209 2.02 -6.70 -12.71
N ILE A 210 1.61 -6.23 -11.52
CA ILE A 210 0.89 -7.03 -10.52
C ILE A 210 -0.51 -6.44 -10.36
N VAL A 211 -1.52 -7.19 -10.79
CA VAL A 211 -2.89 -6.72 -10.83
C VAL A 211 -3.85 -7.77 -10.24
N ASP A 212 -4.95 -7.30 -9.66
CA ASP A 212 -6.01 -8.18 -9.16
C ASP A 212 -5.49 -9.31 -8.25
N SER A 213 -4.49 -8.99 -7.42
CA SER A 213 -3.93 -9.90 -6.42
C SER A 213 -4.18 -9.38 -5.01
N ARG A 214 -3.83 -10.15 -3.97
CA ARG A 214 -3.93 -9.64 -2.61
C ARG A 214 -2.82 -8.63 -2.35
N ASP A 215 -1.57 -9.05 -2.36
CA ASP A 215 -0.42 -8.22 -2.01
C ASP A 215 0.78 -8.52 -2.91
N MET A 216 1.68 -7.54 -3.03
CA MET A 216 3.11 -7.81 -3.19
C MET A 216 3.73 -7.68 -1.79
N VAL A 217 4.37 -8.71 -1.28
CA VAL A 217 4.83 -8.72 0.12
C VAL A 217 6.29 -9.15 0.26
N ALA A 218 7.04 -8.42 1.10
CA ALA A 218 8.36 -8.82 1.57
C ALA A 218 8.28 -9.07 3.08
N TRP A 219 8.39 -10.34 3.49
CA TRP A 219 8.26 -10.77 4.86
C TRP A 219 9.57 -11.37 5.36
N TYR A 220 10.14 -10.81 6.43
CA TYR A 220 11.51 -11.12 6.90
C TYR A 220 12.56 -11.07 5.78
N SER A 221 12.41 -10.12 4.85
CA SER A 221 13.16 -10.05 3.60
C SER A 221 13.79 -8.66 3.45
N HIS A 222 15.12 -8.60 3.45
CA HIS A 222 15.88 -7.36 3.61
C HIS A 222 16.61 -6.97 2.33
N ARG A 223 16.89 -5.67 2.17
CA ARG A 223 17.74 -5.09 1.11
C ARG A 223 17.30 -5.45 -0.32
N ASN A 224 16.01 -5.71 -0.50
CA ASN A 224 15.45 -5.91 -1.84
C ASN A 224 15.15 -4.57 -2.50
N LYS A 225 15.16 -4.57 -3.82
CA LYS A 225 14.83 -3.40 -4.63
C LYS A 225 13.58 -3.67 -5.47
N PHE A 226 12.58 -2.82 -5.32
CA PHE A 226 11.34 -2.85 -6.07
C PHE A 226 11.30 -1.59 -6.96
N VAL A 227 11.50 -1.78 -8.25
CA VAL A 227 11.79 -0.68 -9.18
C VAL A 227 10.90 -0.76 -10.41
N ASP A 228 10.33 0.37 -10.83
CA ASP A 228 9.53 0.50 -12.06
C ASP A 228 8.34 -0.49 -12.17
N ASN A 229 7.81 -0.99 -11.03
CA ASN A 229 6.67 -1.91 -11.04
C ASN A 229 5.33 -1.17 -11.12
N LEU A 230 4.33 -1.83 -11.69
CA LEU A 230 2.94 -1.42 -11.68
C LEU A 230 2.12 -2.32 -10.76
N GLY A 231 1.50 -1.74 -9.72
CA GLY A 231 0.57 -2.42 -8.81
C GLY A 231 -0.84 -1.85 -8.92
N ARG A 232 -1.85 -2.69 -9.17
CA ARG A 232 -3.21 -2.20 -9.34
C ARG A 232 -4.28 -3.17 -8.82
N ARG A 233 -5.32 -2.62 -8.18
CA ARG A 233 -6.48 -3.34 -7.65
C ARG A 233 -6.11 -4.48 -6.69
N SER A 234 -5.13 -4.18 -5.83
CA SER A 234 -4.63 -5.07 -4.77
C SER A 234 -4.98 -4.49 -3.39
N ARG A 235 -4.82 -5.29 -2.33
CA ARG A 235 -4.94 -4.79 -0.97
C ARG A 235 -3.75 -3.88 -0.63
N TYR A 236 -2.54 -4.41 -0.74
CA TYR A 236 -1.30 -3.64 -0.66
C TYR A 236 -0.54 -3.75 -1.98
N SER A 237 -0.20 -2.60 -2.60
CA SER A 237 0.72 -2.65 -3.75
C SER A 237 2.07 -3.20 -3.34
N ILE A 238 2.56 -2.82 -2.15
CA ILE A 238 3.71 -3.45 -1.52
C ILE A 238 3.60 -3.37 0.01
N HIS A 239 3.87 -4.49 0.68
CA HIS A 239 3.82 -4.64 2.12
C HIS A 239 5.15 -5.18 2.64
N PHE A 240 5.81 -4.40 3.46
CA PHE A 240 7.00 -4.82 4.21
C PHE A 240 6.60 -5.20 5.61
N MET A 241 7.01 -6.39 6.06
CA MET A 241 6.76 -6.86 7.41
C MET A 241 8.03 -7.50 7.98
N PHE A 242 8.58 -6.89 9.05
CA PHE A 242 9.90 -7.25 9.60
C PHE A 242 10.99 -7.30 8.50
N ALA A 243 10.98 -6.32 7.59
CA ALA A 243 11.76 -6.34 6.36
C ALA A 243 12.49 -5.01 6.19
N ASN A 244 13.78 -4.98 6.55
CA ASN A 244 14.58 -3.75 6.66
C ASN A 244 15.30 -3.39 5.36
N ASP A 245 15.67 -2.12 5.22
CA ASP A 245 16.53 -1.59 4.16
C ASP A 245 16.05 -1.85 2.73
N ASN A 246 14.75 -2.03 2.53
CA ASN A 246 14.17 -2.22 1.20
C ASN A 246 14.01 -0.88 0.48
N VAL A 247 14.18 -0.90 -0.84
CA VAL A 247 14.07 0.28 -1.71
C VAL A 247 12.87 0.12 -2.63
N VAL A 248 12.00 1.15 -2.66
CA VAL A 248 10.84 1.23 -3.56
C VAL A 248 11.00 2.47 -4.42
N ASP A 249 11.38 2.31 -5.69
CA ASP A 249 11.74 3.44 -6.54
C ASP A 249 11.03 3.41 -7.89
N ARG A 250 10.48 4.55 -8.34
CA ARG A 250 9.79 4.74 -9.63
C ARG A 250 8.63 3.79 -9.90
N ASN A 251 7.96 3.28 -8.86
CA ASN A 251 6.79 2.43 -9.05
C ASN A 251 5.53 3.27 -9.25
N ARG A 252 4.52 2.64 -9.84
CA ARG A 252 3.19 3.21 -10.07
C ARG A 252 2.14 2.33 -9.42
N PHE A 253 1.43 2.88 -8.44
CA PHE A 253 0.44 2.17 -7.64
C PHE A 253 -0.91 2.86 -7.74
N TYR A 254 -1.89 2.18 -8.34
CA TYR A 254 -3.20 2.74 -8.64
C TYR A 254 -4.35 1.87 -8.13
N ASP A 255 -5.41 2.50 -7.62
CA ASP A 255 -6.65 1.82 -7.26
C ASP A 255 -6.47 0.67 -6.25
N ASN A 256 -5.53 0.80 -5.32
CA ASN A 256 -5.27 -0.19 -4.27
C ASN A 256 -5.92 0.25 -2.95
N ALA A 257 -6.11 -0.65 -2.00
CA ALA A 257 -6.51 -0.21 -0.67
C ALA A 257 -5.37 0.54 0.03
N VAL A 258 -4.12 0.06 -0.12
CA VAL A 258 -2.91 0.73 0.38
C VAL A 258 -1.83 0.70 -0.71
N GLY A 259 -1.11 1.79 -0.88
CA GLY A 259 0.03 1.87 -1.79
C GLY A 259 1.24 1.12 -1.19
N ILE A 260 1.97 1.74 -0.29
CA ILE A 260 3.16 1.16 0.36
C ILE A 260 2.91 1.06 1.86
N TYR A 261 3.22 -0.07 2.47
CA TYR A 261 3.10 -0.23 3.91
C TYR A 261 4.40 -0.75 4.54
N PHE A 262 4.95 0.03 5.46
CA PHE A 262 6.13 -0.32 6.27
C PHE A 262 5.66 -0.74 7.66
N MET A 263 5.77 -2.02 7.98
CA MET A 263 5.34 -2.58 9.26
C MET A 263 6.50 -3.28 9.97
N TYR A 264 6.83 -2.79 11.17
CA TYR A 264 7.95 -3.30 11.98
C TYR A 264 9.28 -3.31 11.21
N THR A 265 9.57 -2.19 10.53
CA THR A 265 10.74 -2.05 9.66
C THR A 265 11.73 -1.02 10.20
N GLU A 266 12.99 -1.20 9.89
CA GLU A 266 14.04 -0.22 10.13
C GLU A 266 14.79 0.06 8.82
N GLY A 267 15.02 1.35 8.54
CA GLY A 267 15.63 1.77 7.28
C GLY A 267 14.70 1.65 6.07
N GLY A 268 15.29 1.74 4.90
CA GLY A 268 14.60 1.66 3.62
C GLY A 268 14.11 3.01 3.08
N SER A 269 13.58 2.96 1.86
CA SER A 269 13.12 4.18 1.19
C SER A 269 11.98 3.93 0.20
N ALA A 270 11.12 4.94 0.04
CA ALA A 270 10.19 5.05 -1.08
C ALA A 270 10.47 6.36 -1.82
N THR A 271 10.93 6.26 -3.07
CA THR A 271 11.39 7.41 -3.84
C THR A 271 10.77 7.42 -5.23
N ASN A 272 10.42 8.61 -5.73
CA ASN A 272 9.95 8.82 -7.11
C ASN A 272 8.70 7.99 -7.49
N ASN A 273 7.89 7.54 -6.53
CA ASN A 273 6.72 6.74 -6.83
C ASN A 273 5.49 7.61 -7.10
N ILE A 274 4.57 7.10 -7.90
CA ILE A 274 3.23 7.66 -8.09
C ILE A 274 2.25 6.72 -7.39
N ILE A 275 1.56 7.23 -6.38
CA ILE A 275 0.55 6.50 -5.62
C ILE A 275 -0.76 7.25 -5.71
N SER A 276 -1.78 6.60 -6.23
CA SER A 276 -3.03 7.29 -6.51
C SER A 276 -4.25 6.40 -6.27
N HIS A 277 -5.34 7.03 -5.83
CA HIS A 277 -6.63 6.39 -5.60
C HIS A 277 -6.56 5.21 -4.61
N ALA A 278 -5.71 5.33 -3.58
CA ALA A 278 -5.77 4.42 -2.44
C ALA A 278 -7.00 4.80 -1.60
N THR A 279 -8.08 4.02 -1.76
CA THR A 279 -9.41 4.35 -1.23
C THR A 279 -10.01 3.17 -0.46
N GLY A 280 -11.11 3.43 0.23
CA GLY A 280 -11.78 2.44 1.09
C GLY A 280 -11.53 2.72 2.57
N ALA A 281 -11.92 1.79 3.44
CA ALA A 281 -11.85 1.98 4.90
C ALA A 281 -10.42 2.21 5.42
N THR A 282 -9.43 1.61 4.75
CA THR A 282 -7.99 1.74 5.07
C THR A 282 -7.21 2.47 3.99
N GLY A 283 -7.91 3.22 3.12
CA GLY A 283 -7.32 3.84 1.93
C GLY A 283 -6.17 4.78 2.26
N MET A 284 -4.92 4.34 2.06
CA MET A 284 -3.75 5.17 2.32
C MET A 284 -2.66 5.00 1.26
N GLY A 285 -1.99 6.10 0.91
CA GLY A 285 -0.86 6.08 -0.01
C GLY A 285 0.34 5.37 0.60
N VAL A 286 0.83 5.84 1.74
CA VAL A 286 1.94 5.22 2.49
C VAL A 286 1.51 5.02 3.93
N GLY A 287 1.75 3.85 4.47
CA GLY A 287 1.48 3.50 5.85
C GLY A 287 2.75 3.13 6.62
N PHE A 288 2.79 3.53 7.89
CA PHE A 288 3.82 3.14 8.84
C PHE A 288 3.18 2.52 10.07
N LYS A 289 3.75 1.42 10.55
CA LYS A 289 3.47 0.87 11.86
C LYS A 289 4.76 0.42 12.52
N GLU A 290 5.12 1.08 13.63
CA GLU A 290 6.35 0.80 14.37
C GLU A 290 7.58 0.74 13.43
N ALA A 291 7.64 1.66 12.46
CA ALA A 291 8.72 1.79 11.52
C ALA A 291 9.69 2.90 11.94
N SER A 292 10.94 2.82 11.51
CA SER A 292 11.99 3.78 11.85
C SER A 292 12.99 3.96 10.71
N GLY A 293 13.69 5.10 10.67
CA GLY A 293 14.82 5.33 9.77
C GLY A 293 14.47 5.34 8.27
N THR A 294 13.22 5.60 7.92
CA THR A 294 12.73 5.49 6.54
C THR A 294 12.78 6.84 5.81
N LEU A 295 13.14 6.81 4.54
CA LEU A 295 13.12 7.97 3.63
C LEU A 295 11.93 7.90 2.67
N ILE A 296 11.09 8.95 2.66
CA ILE A 296 10.00 9.15 1.70
C ILE A 296 10.32 10.41 0.89
N GLU A 297 10.71 10.26 -0.36
CA GLU A 297 11.21 11.38 -1.14
C GLU A 297 10.69 11.40 -2.58
N ASN A 298 10.36 12.59 -3.07
CA ASN A 298 9.94 12.85 -4.45
C ASN A 298 8.71 12.04 -4.91
N ASN A 299 7.87 11.56 -4.00
CA ASN A 299 6.67 10.81 -4.39
C ASN A 299 5.50 11.76 -4.71
N GLU A 300 4.62 11.26 -5.56
CA GLU A 300 3.33 11.87 -5.83
C GLU A 300 2.22 11.00 -5.20
N ILE A 301 1.57 11.50 -4.15
CA ILE A 301 0.57 10.80 -3.36
C ILE A 301 -0.73 11.58 -3.48
N ILE A 302 -1.65 11.08 -4.32
CA ILE A 302 -2.80 11.87 -4.75
C ILE A 302 -4.10 11.06 -4.73
N TYR A 303 -5.21 11.75 -4.45
CA TYR A 303 -6.56 11.15 -4.42
C TYR A 303 -6.69 9.94 -3.50
N CYS A 304 -5.95 9.90 -2.41
CA CYS A 304 -6.01 8.85 -1.40
C CYS A 304 -6.93 9.25 -0.24
N GLY A 305 -7.47 8.29 0.47
CA GLY A 305 -8.17 8.57 1.73
C GLY A 305 -7.23 9.23 2.74
N LEU A 306 -6.07 8.60 2.95
CA LEU A 306 -4.92 9.15 3.66
C LEU A 306 -3.72 9.21 2.72
N GLY A 307 -2.99 10.31 2.68
CA GLY A 307 -1.72 10.38 1.98
C GLY A 307 -0.66 9.55 2.71
N ILE A 308 -0.35 9.91 3.96
CA ILE A 308 0.45 9.09 4.88
C ILE A 308 -0.36 8.80 6.14
N GLY A 309 -0.38 7.55 6.57
CA GLY A 309 -0.84 7.12 7.89
C GLY A 309 0.35 6.62 8.71
N SER A 310 0.66 7.28 9.83
CA SER A 310 1.78 6.92 10.69
C SER A 310 1.26 6.46 12.05
N ASP A 311 1.58 5.24 12.45
CA ASP A 311 1.24 4.68 13.74
C ASP A 311 2.51 4.28 14.49
N LEU A 312 2.72 4.87 15.69
CA LEU A 312 3.91 4.67 16.52
C LEU A 312 5.23 4.73 15.72
N SER A 313 5.35 5.70 14.83
CA SER A 313 6.52 5.82 13.95
C SER A 313 7.05 7.26 13.89
N PRO A 314 8.38 7.48 14.06
CA PRO A 314 9.42 6.47 14.28
C PRO A 314 9.29 5.76 15.62
N PHE A 315 9.56 4.44 15.64
CA PHE A 315 9.42 3.61 16.85
C PHE A 315 10.70 3.54 17.69
N GLN A 316 11.85 3.40 17.03
CA GLN A 316 13.13 3.31 17.72
C GLN A 316 13.53 4.67 18.34
N PRO A 317 14.05 4.70 19.57
CA PRO A 317 14.57 5.93 20.17
C PRO A 317 15.62 6.60 19.27
N ASP A 318 15.59 7.93 19.23
CA ASP A 318 16.53 8.77 18.46
C ASP A 318 16.53 8.51 16.93
N SER A 319 15.57 7.75 16.44
CA SER A 319 15.37 7.54 15.01
C SER A 319 14.48 8.62 14.40
N THR A 320 14.61 8.82 13.08
CA THR A 320 13.81 9.77 12.33
C THR A 320 13.15 9.10 11.12
N ILE A 321 12.05 9.67 10.66
CA ILE A 321 11.50 9.41 9.33
C ILE A 321 11.63 10.71 8.54
N GLU A 322 12.32 10.64 7.41
CA GLU A 322 12.52 11.77 6.50
C GLU A 322 11.44 11.77 5.42
N ILE A 323 10.60 12.81 5.40
CA ILE A 323 9.52 13.00 4.42
C ILE A 323 9.80 14.31 3.69
N ARG A 324 10.35 14.21 2.47
CA ARG A 324 10.79 15.42 1.79
C ARG A 324 10.49 15.42 0.29
N ASN A 325 10.27 16.61 -0.24
CA ASN A 325 10.04 16.83 -1.67
C ASN A 325 8.81 16.06 -2.23
N ASN A 326 7.88 15.61 -1.41
CA ASN A 326 6.70 14.89 -1.85
C ASN A 326 5.56 15.86 -2.20
N ARG A 327 4.66 15.41 -3.06
CA ARG A 327 3.41 16.08 -3.33
C ARG A 327 2.25 15.29 -2.74
N PHE A 328 1.54 15.90 -1.80
CA PHE A 328 0.30 15.41 -1.23
C PHE A 328 -0.85 16.24 -1.80
N ALA A 329 -1.63 15.67 -2.71
CA ALA A 329 -2.68 16.46 -3.36
C ALA A 329 -4.02 15.73 -3.40
N TYR A 330 -5.09 16.47 -3.10
CA TYR A 330 -6.47 16.01 -3.19
C TYR A 330 -6.78 14.76 -2.36
N ASN A 331 -6.06 14.58 -1.25
CA ASN A 331 -6.30 13.48 -0.31
C ASN A 331 -7.40 13.88 0.71
N GLY A 332 -8.00 12.89 1.33
CA GLY A 332 -8.89 13.15 2.46
C GLY A 332 -8.11 13.79 3.62
N ILE A 333 -7.03 13.17 4.04
CA ILE A 333 -6.03 13.71 4.98
C ILE A 333 -4.67 13.52 4.35
N ALA A 334 -3.85 14.58 4.26
CA ALA A 334 -2.53 14.42 3.68
C ALA A 334 -1.62 13.60 4.60
N ILE A 335 -1.57 13.91 5.90
CA ILE A 335 -0.80 13.11 6.87
C ILE A 335 -1.62 12.93 8.15
N LEU A 336 -1.77 11.69 8.58
CA LEU A 336 -2.36 11.31 9.86
C LEU A 336 -1.31 10.65 10.74
N PHE A 337 -1.08 11.22 11.92
CA PHE A 337 -0.23 10.66 12.95
C PHE A 337 -1.08 10.03 14.06
N ASN A 338 -0.85 8.75 14.37
CA ASN A 338 -1.47 8.04 15.47
C ASN A 338 -0.42 7.67 16.51
N SER A 339 -0.73 7.91 17.79
CA SER A 339 0.11 7.50 18.94
C SER A 339 1.57 7.94 18.80
N GLU A 340 1.79 9.14 18.32
CA GLU A 340 3.10 9.63 17.89
C GLU A 340 3.96 10.12 19.08
N THR A 341 5.26 9.87 18.98
CA THR A 341 6.28 10.39 19.91
C THR A 341 7.12 11.55 19.37
N GLY A 342 6.92 11.93 18.09
CA GLY A 342 7.73 12.88 17.32
C GLY A 342 8.89 12.21 16.59
N GLY A 343 9.74 13.02 15.94
CA GLY A 343 10.91 12.53 15.20
C GLY A 343 10.70 12.41 13.70
N ASN A 344 9.58 12.93 13.17
CA ASN A 344 9.39 13.05 11.74
C ASN A 344 9.94 14.39 11.24
N ASN A 345 10.70 14.36 10.16
CA ASN A 345 11.24 15.54 9.49
C ASN A 345 10.53 15.75 8.16
N LEU A 346 9.73 16.80 8.06
CA LEU A 346 8.90 17.09 6.89
C LEU A 346 9.40 18.37 6.19
N ARG A 347 10.16 18.18 5.10
CA ARG A 347 10.82 19.28 4.43
C ARG A 347 10.45 19.38 2.95
N ASN A 348 10.22 20.60 2.47
CA ASN A 348 10.01 20.89 1.06
C ASN A 348 8.87 20.08 0.40
N ASN A 349 7.88 19.64 1.17
CA ASN A 349 6.72 18.95 0.62
C ASN A 349 5.70 19.96 0.10
N GLN A 350 4.83 19.51 -0.80
CA GLN A 350 3.72 20.29 -1.32
C GLN A 350 2.40 19.69 -0.82
N PHE A 351 1.62 20.51 -0.11
CA PHE A 351 0.29 20.17 0.37
C PHE A 351 -0.74 20.98 -0.44
N GLU A 352 -1.59 20.30 -1.22
CA GLU A 352 -2.45 20.92 -2.21
C GLU A 352 -3.84 20.29 -2.26
N GLY A 353 -4.89 21.05 -2.02
CA GLY A 353 -6.28 20.61 -2.17
C GLY A 353 -6.71 19.46 -1.29
N ASN A 354 -5.96 19.15 -0.23
CA ASN A 354 -6.36 18.11 0.71
C ASN A 354 -7.50 18.61 1.61
N LEU A 355 -8.43 17.73 1.99
CA LEU A 355 -9.49 18.13 2.91
C LEU A 355 -8.97 18.48 4.30
N THR A 356 -7.91 17.80 4.74
CA THR A 356 -7.15 18.11 5.97
C THR A 356 -5.67 17.96 5.64
N GLN A 357 -4.86 18.95 5.97
CA GLN A 357 -3.42 18.88 5.70
C GLN A 357 -2.75 17.91 6.67
N VAL A 358 -2.92 18.11 7.96
CA VAL A 358 -2.34 17.25 9.00
C VAL A 358 -3.35 17.00 10.08
N SER A 359 -3.39 15.77 10.58
CA SER A 359 -4.27 15.37 11.67
C SER A 359 -3.51 14.47 12.65
N TYR A 360 -3.89 14.54 13.93
CA TYR A 360 -3.37 13.67 14.97
C TYR A 360 -4.52 12.85 15.55
N GLY A 361 -4.36 11.52 15.59
CA GLY A 361 -5.28 10.58 16.21
C GLY A 361 -4.80 10.22 17.61
N GLY A 362 -5.72 10.24 18.60
CA GLY A 362 -5.39 9.94 19.98
C GLY A 362 -4.77 11.12 20.73
N ARG A 363 -4.21 10.85 21.93
CA ARG A 363 -3.41 11.83 22.65
C ARG A 363 -2.00 11.87 22.08
N SER A 364 -1.73 12.82 21.21
CA SER A 364 -0.34 13.19 20.92
C SER A 364 0.18 14.02 22.08
N ASP A 365 1.14 13.49 22.81
CA ASP A 365 1.70 14.21 23.97
C ASP A 365 2.56 15.41 23.55
N ASN A 366 2.97 15.48 22.28
CA ASN A 366 3.74 16.62 21.78
C ASN A 366 3.83 16.71 20.23
N PRO A 367 2.84 17.28 19.55
CA PRO A 367 2.88 17.45 18.08
C PRO A 367 4.02 18.34 17.60
N THR A 368 4.59 19.17 18.50
CA THR A 368 5.70 20.09 18.16
C THR A 368 7.06 19.39 18.07
N LYS A 369 7.15 18.07 18.32
CA LYS A 369 8.41 17.32 18.16
C LYS A 369 8.73 16.94 16.71
N ASN A 370 7.80 17.12 15.79
CA ASN A 370 8.06 16.98 14.36
C ASN A 370 8.65 18.27 13.80
N LEU A 371 9.62 18.12 12.92
CA LEU A 371 10.22 19.26 12.24
C LEU A 371 9.49 19.53 10.92
N TRP A 372 8.99 20.75 10.79
CA TRP A 372 8.36 21.26 9.57
C TRP A 372 9.18 22.43 9.03
N GLU A 373 9.68 22.33 7.81
CA GLU A 373 10.50 23.38 7.22
C GLU A 373 10.39 23.41 5.71
N GLY A 374 10.09 24.58 5.17
CA GLY A 374 10.13 24.81 3.73
C GLY A 374 9.02 24.14 2.95
N ASN A 375 7.90 23.77 3.57
CA ASN A 375 6.79 23.16 2.86
C ASN A 375 5.92 24.23 2.17
N TYR A 376 5.35 23.87 1.05
CA TYR A 376 4.29 24.63 0.40
C TYR A 376 2.93 24.19 0.92
N TRP A 377 2.12 25.17 1.33
CA TRP A 377 0.77 24.99 1.85
C TRP A 377 -0.19 25.84 1.00
N ASP A 378 -1.18 25.23 0.36
CA ASP A 378 -2.14 25.97 -0.47
C ASP A 378 -3.09 26.85 0.34
N ASP A 379 -3.20 26.61 1.64
CA ASP A 379 -3.97 27.41 2.60
C ASP A 379 -3.13 28.44 3.39
N TYR A 380 -1.85 28.62 3.05
CA TYR A 380 -0.99 29.61 3.67
C TYR A 380 -1.46 31.02 3.38
N GLN A 381 -1.68 31.84 4.42
CA GLN A 381 -2.23 33.19 4.34
C GLN A 381 -1.21 34.30 4.71
N GLY A 382 0.07 33.99 4.70
CA GLY A 382 1.13 34.95 5.02
C GLY A 382 1.54 35.84 3.83
N PHE A 383 2.67 36.51 3.97
CA PHE A 383 3.22 37.46 3.01
C PHE A 383 4.65 37.07 2.66
N ASP A 384 5.12 37.53 1.53
CA ASP A 384 6.52 37.50 1.08
C ASP A 384 6.90 38.93 0.63
N ARG A 385 7.30 39.77 1.58
CA ARG A 385 7.57 41.21 1.33
C ARG A 385 8.95 41.44 0.72
N ASN A 386 9.89 40.59 1.05
CA ASN A 386 11.27 40.67 0.54
C ASN A 386 11.46 39.96 -0.81
N HIS A 387 10.41 39.23 -1.27
CA HIS A 387 10.37 38.49 -2.55
C HIS A 387 11.45 37.40 -2.66
N ASP A 388 11.81 36.76 -1.55
CA ASP A 388 12.76 35.64 -1.53
C ASP A 388 12.08 34.28 -1.77
N GLY A 389 10.76 34.26 -1.87
CA GLY A 389 9.96 33.04 -2.11
C GLY A 389 9.59 32.29 -0.84
N VAL A 390 10.01 32.79 0.34
CA VAL A 390 9.67 32.27 1.66
C VAL A 390 8.67 33.20 2.33
N GLY A 391 7.70 32.65 3.03
CA GLY A 391 6.76 33.45 3.79
C GLY A 391 7.40 34.13 4.99
N ASP A 392 7.13 35.43 5.19
CA ASP A 392 7.66 36.21 6.31
C ASP A 392 7.07 35.77 7.67
N ASN A 393 5.96 35.07 7.67
CA ASN A 393 5.30 34.54 8.86
C ASN A 393 5.29 33.01 8.79
N ALA A 394 5.43 32.36 9.94
CA ALA A 394 5.28 30.92 10.03
C ALA A 394 3.88 30.48 9.57
N HIS A 395 3.77 29.31 8.96
CA HIS A 395 2.49 28.64 8.79
C HIS A 395 2.19 27.84 10.06
N GLU A 396 1.06 28.13 10.67
CA GLU A 396 0.61 27.47 11.91
C GLU A 396 -0.75 26.83 11.68
N LEU A 397 -0.88 25.58 12.06
CA LEU A 397 -2.14 24.84 12.06
C LEU A 397 -2.54 24.54 13.51
N TYR A 398 -3.77 24.89 13.83
CA TYR A 398 -4.33 24.70 15.18
C TYR A 398 -5.50 23.72 15.13
N ALA A 399 -5.65 22.91 16.18
CA ALA A 399 -6.76 21.98 16.34
C ALA A 399 -8.01 22.72 16.86
N TYR A 400 -8.74 23.41 16.00
CA TYR A 400 -10.02 24.02 16.38
C TYR A 400 -11.17 23.01 16.31
N ALA A 401 -11.72 22.85 15.12
CA ALA A 401 -12.80 21.91 14.87
C ALA A 401 -12.30 20.50 14.51
N ASP A 402 -11.02 20.35 14.20
CA ASP A 402 -10.44 19.08 13.76
C ASP A 402 -10.49 18.00 14.86
N GLN A 403 -10.45 18.35 16.13
CA GLN A 403 -10.75 17.41 17.22
C GLN A 403 -12.17 16.84 17.10
N LEU A 404 -13.14 17.65 16.69
CA LEU A 404 -14.51 17.19 16.50
C LEU A 404 -14.62 16.16 15.34
N TRP A 405 -13.85 16.38 14.28
CA TRP A 405 -13.82 15.48 13.13
C TRP A 405 -13.09 14.17 13.42
N MET A 406 -12.13 14.20 14.35
CA MET A 406 -11.41 13.00 14.80
C MET A 406 -12.26 12.16 15.75
N GLU A 407 -12.98 12.81 16.69
CA GLU A 407 -13.87 12.11 17.62
C GLU A 407 -15.15 11.58 16.92
N PHE A 408 -15.61 12.28 15.89
CA PHE A 408 -16.86 11.94 15.17
C PHE A 408 -16.64 11.90 13.65
N PRO A 409 -16.10 10.81 13.07
CA PRO A 409 -15.80 10.72 11.63
C PRO A 409 -17.00 11.01 10.73
N MET A 410 -18.22 10.71 11.18
CA MET A 410 -19.45 11.01 10.44
C MET A 410 -19.74 12.52 10.37
N ALA A 411 -19.21 13.30 11.28
CA ALA A 411 -19.37 14.77 11.26
C ALA A 411 -18.56 15.41 10.11
N ARG A 412 -17.58 14.70 9.54
CA ARG A 412 -16.83 15.15 8.36
C ARG A 412 -17.73 15.47 7.16
N PHE A 413 -18.89 14.83 7.07
CA PHE A 413 -19.88 15.15 6.03
C PHE A 413 -20.36 16.61 6.09
N PHE A 414 -20.35 17.21 7.28
CA PHE A 414 -20.77 18.59 7.50
C PHE A 414 -19.61 19.61 7.43
N ARG A 415 -18.39 19.17 7.20
CA ARG A 415 -17.25 20.05 6.93
C ARG A 415 -17.61 20.95 5.78
N SER A 416 -17.31 22.08 5.61
CA SER A 416 -17.79 23.03 4.56
C SER A 416 -19.29 23.38 4.64
N SER A 417 -19.98 23.01 5.73
CA SER A 417 -21.31 23.57 5.94
C SER A 417 -21.19 25.04 6.40
N PRO A 418 -22.05 25.96 5.92
CA PRO A 418 -21.93 27.37 6.29
C PRO A 418 -21.94 27.63 7.79
N VAL A 419 -22.57 26.76 8.57
CA VAL A 419 -22.64 26.88 10.04
C VAL A 419 -21.29 26.56 10.67
N LEU A 420 -20.60 25.53 10.21
CA LEU A 420 -19.32 25.11 10.76
C LEU A 420 -18.20 26.05 10.30
N GLU A 421 -18.24 26.51 9.06
CA GLU A 421 -17.35 27.56 8.56
C GLU A 421 -17.50 28.88 9.37
N LEU A 422 -18.74 29.25 9.70
CA LEU A 422 -19.01 30.40 10.54
C LEU A 422 -18.50 30.20 11.97
N LEU A 423 -18.64 28.99 12.53
CA LEU A 423 -18.11 28.68 13.86
C LEU A 423 -16.59 28.72 13.89
N ASP A 424 -15.92 28.14 12.89
CA ASP A 424 -14.47 28.22 12.74
C ASP A 424 -13.99 29.67 12.59
N PHE A 425 -14.68 30.45 11.76
CA PHE A 425 -14.39 31.89 11.63
C PHE A 425 -14.58 32.66 12.94
N LEU A 426 -15.66 32.40 13.68
CA LEU A 426 -15.92 33.06 14.97
C LEU A 426 -14.89 32.63 16.03
N GLU A 427 -14.47 31.38 16.02
CA GLU A 427 -13.45 30.87 16.96
C GLU A 427 -12.07 31.49 16.67
N ARG A 428 -11.73 31.72 15.39
CA ARG A 428 -10.52 32.47 14.99
C ARG A 428 -10.55 33.93 15.40
N LEU A 429 -11.74 34.59 15.36
CA LEU A 429 -11.90 35.99 15.76
C LEU A 429 -11.90 36.21 17.26
N ALA A 430 -12.46 35.28 18.01
CA ALA A 430 -12.60 35.38 19.45
C ALA A 430 -12.53 33.97 20.05
N PRO A 431 -11.33 33.41 20.24
CA PRO A 431 -11.15 32.03 20.68
C PRO A 431 -11.80 31.84 22.05
N PHE A 432 -12.81 30.98 22.12
CA PHE A 432 -13.44 30.54 23.35
C PHE A 432 -12.65 29.45 24.07
N SER A 433 -11.68 28.85 23.39
CA SER A 433 -10.74 27.85 23.87
C SER A 433 -9.30 28.24 23.52
N SER A 434 -8.33 27.65 24.17
CA SER A 434 -6.94 27.73 23.73
C SER A 434 -6.70 26.51 22.84
N PRO A 435 -6.75 26.65 21.51
CA PRO A 435 -6.57 25.53 20.61
C PRO A 435 -5.13 25.03 20.71
N ASP A 436 -4.94 23.72 20.61
CA ASP A 436 -3.61 23.12 20.60
C ASP A 436 -2.94 23.36 19.24
N LEU A 437 -1.69 23.81 19.27
CA LEU A 437 -0.87 23.96 18.06
C LEU A 437 -0.52 22.56 17.53
N ILE A 438 -0.94 22.26 16.29
CA ILE A 438 -0.68 21.00 15.62
C ILE A 438 0.70 21.00 14.96
N LEU A 439 1.01 22.04 14.20
CA LEU A 439 2.29 22.20 13.52
C LEU A 439 2.66 23.68 13.37
N ARG A 440 3.95 23.90 13.21
CA ARG A 440 4.52 25.19 12.85
C ARG A 440 5.65 25.00 11.85
N ASP A 441 5.47 25.55 10.65
CA ASP A 441 6.52 25.64 9.64
C ASP A 441 7.05 27.07 9.64
N GLU A 442 8.28 27.24 10.10
CA GLU A 442 8.90 28.57 10.28
C GLU A 442 9.25 29.23 8.94
N LYS A 443 9.36 28.47 7.87
CA LYS A 443 9.80 28.94 6.55
C LYS A 443 8.93 28.39 5.42
N PRO A 444 7.59 28.62 5.46
CA PRO A 444 6.72 28.10 4.42
C PRO A 444 7.09 28.70 3.07
N VAL A 445 7.03 27.89 2.01
CA VAL A 445 7.26 28.37 0.66
C VAL A 445 6.04 29.15 0.19
N PHE A 446 6.25 30.41 -0.25
CA PHE A 446 5.15 31.32 -0.61
C PHE A 446 4.53 30.99 -1.98
N ARG A 447 5.31 30.52 -2.94
CA ARG A 447 4.83 30.14 -4.27
C ARG A 447 4.94 28.67 -4.50
N LYS A 448 3.92 28.10 -5.15
CA LYS A 448 3.94 26.70 -5.52
C LYS A 448 5.19 26.38 -6.34
N PRO A 449 6.03 25.43 -5.88
CA PRO A 449 7.21 25.01 -6.63
C PRO A 449 6.81 24.34 -7.95
N GLU A 450 7.49 24.71 -9.05
CA GLU A 450 7.34 24.00 -10.32
C GLU A 450 8.03 22.64 -10.19
N ARG A 451 7.30 21.57 -10.44
CA ARG A 451 7.86 20.22 -10.54
C ARG A 451 8.01 19.82 -11.99
N GLY A 452 9.16 19.23 -12.33
CA GLY A 452 9.26 18.39 -13.53
C GLY A 452 8.27 17.23 -13.40
N ALA A 453 7.58 16.88 -14.49
CA ALA A 453 6.72 15.68 -14.50
C ALA A 453 7.59 14.45 -14.15
N LEU A 454 7.12 13.64 -13.20
CA LEU A 454 7.68 12.30 -12.97
C LEU A 454 7.34 11.48 -14.23
N SER A 455 8.35 11.16 -15.02
CA SER A 455 8.23 10.44 -16.29
C SER A 455 8.06 8.93 -16.09
#